data_ef48ddb79ebd0121d8d316e440b6bade
#
_entry.id   ef48ddb79ebd0121d8d316e440b6bade
#
_cell.length_a   1.000
_cell.length_b   1.000
_cell.length_c   1.000
_cell.angle_alpha   90.00
_cell.angle_beta   90.00
_cell.angle_gamma   90.00
#
_symmetry.space_group_name_H-M   'P 1'
#
loop_
_entity.id
_entity.type
_entity.pdbx_description
1 polymer ?
#
loop_
_entity_poly.entity_id
_entity_poly.type
_entity_poly.pdbx_seq_one_letter_code
_entity_poly.pdbx_strand_id
1 'polypeptide(L)'
;MKRPILILSVVCSLILSTTFVRAQAYSQFYFTHINGENGLSASNVKVILQDSYGFMWFGTKNGLNRYDGTSILQFNCDDLKAGIGNHNISALYEDKERRLWVGTDRGIYIYDPTMDIFTRLKPESPDKVTPGNWVAEILADS
;
A
#
# COMPACT_ATOMS: atom_id res chain seq x y z
N MET A 1 16.36 63.39 -37.07
CA MET A 1 17.17 62.39 -36.37
C MET A 1 16.39 61.71 -35.23
N LYS A 2 15.28 60.96 -35.47
CA LYS A 2 14.47 60.35 -34.44
C LYS A 2 14.14 58.85 -34.74
N ARG A 3 14.76 58.26 -35.77
CA ARG A 3 14.44 56.87 -36.20
C ARG A 3 15.20 55.72 -35.50
N PRO A 4 16.41 55.89 -34.90
CA PRO A 4 17.14 54.80 -34.27
C PRO A 4 16.51 54.30 -32.94
N ILE A 5 15.85 55.21 -32.20
CA ILE A 5 15.24 54.89 -30.89
C ILE A 5 14.02 53.97 -31.06
N LEU A 6 13.26 54.16 -32.13
CA LEU A 6 12.06 53.34 -32.40
C LEU A 6 12.44 51.91 -32.81
N ILE A 7 13.52 51.74 -33.58
CA ILE A 7 14.03 50.44 -33.99
C ILE A 7 14.58 49.68 -32.78
N LEU A 8 15.29 50.36 -31.89
CA LEU A 8 15.86 49.76 -30.66
C LEU A 8 14.75 49.27 -29.72
N SER A 9 13.65 50.01 -29.58
CA SER A 9 12.47 49.66 -28.77
C SER A 9 11.78 48.42 -29.31
N VAL A 10 11.60 48.29 -30.62
CA VAL A 10 10.96 47.13 -31.26
C VAL A 10 11.83 45.88 -31.14
N VAL A 11 13.14 45.99 -31.29
CA VAL A 11 14.09 44.89 -31.14
C VAL A 11 14.11 44.40 -29.69
N CYS A 12 14.11 45.30 -28.71
CA CYS A 12 14.07 44.94 -27.29
C CYS A 12 12.75 44.22 -26.90
N SER A 13 11.62 44.65 -27.46
CA SER A 13 10.32 44.02 -27.26
C SER A 13 10.26 42.62 -27.87
N LEU A 14 10.87 42.41 -29.04
CA LEU A 14 10.95 41.09 -29.69
C LEU A 14 11.87 40.11 -28.91
N ILE A 15 12.93 40.60 -28.29
CA ILE A 15 13.82 39.75 -27.47
C ILE A 15 13.16 39.35 -26.15
N LEU A 16 12.35 40.21 -25.51
CA LEU A 16 11.63 39.88 -24.29
C LEU A 16 10.51 38.86 -24.52
N SER A 17 9.97 38.71 -25.72
CA SER A 17 8.89 37.77 -26.00
C SER A 17 9.34 36.31 -26.18
N THR A 18 10.64 36.06 -26.32
CA THR A 18 11.18 34.71 -26.60
C THR A 18 11.57 33.91 -25.36
N THR A 19 11.45 34.44 -24.15
CA THR A 19 11.92 33.78 -22.92
C THR A 19 10.86 33.12 -22.10
N PHE A 20 9.68 32.80 -22.66
CA PHE A 20 8.78 31.83 -22.03
C PHE A 20 9.29 30.41 -22.30
N VAL A 21 10.43 30.06 -21.72
CA VAL A 21 10.81 28.67 -21.56
C VAL A 21 9.81 28.02 -20.59
N ARG A 22 8.85 27.27 -21.13
CA ARG A 22 8.04 26.37 -20.33
C ARG A 22 8.99 25.31 -19.77
N ALA A 23 9.41 25.46 -18.52
CA ALA A 23 10.00 24.37 -17.77
C ALA A 23 8.91 23.29 -17.65
N GLN A 24 8.93 22.30 -18.53
CA GLN A 24 8.20 21.06 -18.31
C GLN A 24 8.87 20.41 -17.11
N ALA A 25 8.18 20.43 -15.97
CA ALA A 25 8.55 19.60 -14.84
C ALA A 25 8.38 18.15 -15.27
N TYR A 26 9.46 17.49 -15.67
CA TYR A 26 9.48 16.05 -15.79
C TYR A 26 9.31 15.49 -14.39
N SER A 27 8.15 14.92 -14.09
CA SER A 27 7.99 14.11 -12.88
C SER A 27 8.85 12.87 -13.05
N GLN A 28 9.99 12.87 -12.40
CA GLN A 28 10.90 11.73 -12.38
C GLN A 28 10.32 10.70 -11.42
N PHE A 29 9.80 9.60 -11.95
CA PHE A 29 9.33 8.48 -11.13
C PHE A 29 10.55 7.73 -10.63
N TYR A 30 10.67 7.61 -9.31
CA TYR A 30 11.64 6.76 -8.65
C TYR A 30 10.95 5.46 -8.26
N PHE A 31 11.51 4.35 -8.72
CA PHE A 31 11.02 3.02 -8.33
C PHE A 31 11.94 2.46 -7.25
N THR A 32 11.37 2.10 -6.12
CA THR A 32 12.06 1.36 -5.06
C THR A 32 11.66 -0.10 -5.13
N HIS A 33 12.63 -0.98 -5.13
CA HIS A 33 12.39 -2.41 -5.12
C HIS A 33 12.26 -2.90 -3.69
N ILE A 34 11.14 -3.54 -3.35
CA ILE A 34 10.90 -4.13 -2.03
C ILE A 34 10.89 -5.64 -2.18
N ASN A 35 11.80 -6.32 -1.49
CA ASN A 35 11.96 -7.78 -1.53
C ASN A 35 12.35 -8.34 -0.15
N GLY A 36 12.73 -9.61 -0.07
CA GLY A 36 13.17 -10.24 1.17
C GLY A 36 14.41 -9.59 1.80
N GLU A 37 15.31 -9.01 0.99
CA GLU A 37 16.51 -8.29 1.49
C GLU A 37 16.12 -6.97 2.18
N ASN A 38 14.99 -6.37 1.78
CA ASN A 38 14.43 -5.16 2.38
C ASN A 38 13.48 -5.46 3.56
N GLY A 39 13.35 -6.72 3.95
CA GLY A 39 12.59 -7.10 5.14
C GLY A 39 11.21 -7.69 4.87
N LEU A 40 10.83 -8.01 3.61
CA LEU A 40 9.62 -8.81 3.37
C LEU A 40 9.79 -10.24 3.88
N SER A 41 8.72 -10.81 4.46
CA SER A 41 8.70 -12.21 4.90
C SER A 41 8.87 -13.22 3.76
N ALA A 42 8.50 -12.83 2.53
CA ALA A 42 8.79 -13.55 1.29
C ALA A 42 8.70 -12.61 0.08
N SER A 43 9.51 -12.85 -0.96
CA SER A 43 9.52 -12.05 -2.19
C SER A 43 8.27 -12.26 -3.07
N ASN A 44 7.50 -13.34 -2.84
CA ASN A 44 6.25 -13.57 -3.56
C ASN A 44 5.09 -12.92 -2.80
N VAL A 45 4.70 -11.74 -3.24
CA VAL A 45 3.55 -11.00 -2.72
C VAL A 45 2.30 -11.43 -3.48
N LYS A 46 1.25 -11.85 -2.75
CA LYS A 46 -0.02 -12.30 -3.30
C LYS A 46 -1.08 -11.20 -3.33
N VAL A 47 -1.08 -10.33 -2.34
CA VAL A 47 -2.05 -9.26 -2.17
C VAL A 47 -1.38 -8.03 -1.59
N ILE A 48 -1.81 -6.86 -2.05
CA ILE A 48 -1.33 -5.55 -1.60
C ILE A 48 -2.56 -4.70 -1.29
N LEU A 49 -2.50 -3.96 -0.19
CA LEU A 49 -3.51 -2.99 0.19
C LEU A 49 -2.83 -1.77 0.83
N GLN A 50 -3.28 -0.57 0.49
CA GLN A 50 -2.96 0.62 1.24
C GLN A 50 -4.13 0.95 2.17
N ASP A 51 -3.85 1.05 3.47
CA ASP A 51 -4.86 1.41 4.44
C ASP A 51 -5.10 2.93 4.51
N SER A 52 -6.15 3.33 5.22
CA SER A 52 -6.53 4.74 5.40
C SER A 52 -5.54 5.56 6.22
N TYR A 53 -4.58 4.91 6.91
CA TYR A 53 -3.46 5.57 7.60
C TYR A 53 -2.26 5.80 6.68
N GLY A 54 -2.28 5.23 5.46
CA GLY A 54 -1.21 5.32 4.46
C GLY A 54 -0.18 4.19 4.53
N PHE A 55 -0.33 3.21 5.43
CA PHE A 55 0.52 2.03 5.45
C PHE A 55 0.25 1.13 4.26
N MET A 56 1.31 0.57 3.69
CA MET A 56 1.19 -0.47 2.66
C MET A 56 1.28 -1.85 3.31
N TRP A 57 0.27 -2.67 3.08
CA TRP A 57 0.20 -4.03 3.55
C TRP A 57 0.51 -5.02 2.43
N PHE A 58 1.39 -5.96 2.70
CA PHE A 58 1.82 -6.99 1.76
C PHE A 58 1.53 -8.37 2.34
N GLY A 59 0.59 -9.08 1.72
CA GLY A 59 0.30 -10.47 2.06
C GLY A 59 1.16 -11.41 1.23
N THR A 60 1.90 -12.28 1.90
CA THR A 60 2.78 -13.27 1.29
C THR A 60 2.39 -14.68 1.71
N LYS A 61 3.07 -15.69 1.16
CA LYS A 61 2.92 -17.07 1.65
C LYS A 61 3.55 -17.30 3.05
N ASN A 62 4.39 -16.38 3.52
CA ASN A 62 5.14 -16.51 4.77
C ASN A 62 4.74 -15.42 5.80
N GLY A 63 3.58 -14.82 5.67
CA GLY A 63 3.08 -13.84 6.63
C GLY A 63 2.61 -12.54 6.02
N LEU A 64 2.11 -11.68 6.91
CA LEU A 64 1.67 -10.33 6.62
C LEU A 64 2.79 -9.35 6.95
N ASN A 65 2.94 -8.33 6.12
CA ASN A 65 3.96 -7.29 6.30
C ASN A 65 3.30 -5.92 6.19
N ARG A 66 3.71 -4.98 7.04
CA ARG A 66 3.29 -3.58 6.99
C ARG A 66 4.49 -2.69 6.70
N TYR A 67 4.39 -1.84 5.70
CA TYR A 67 5.41 -0.87 5.32
C TYR A 67 4.93 0.56 5.60
N ASP A 68 5.73 1.33 6.30
CA ASP A 68 5.45 2.71 6.72
C ASP A 68 6.08 3.78 5.79
N GLY A 69 6.68 3.37 4.68
CA GLY A 69 7.45 4.24 3.79
C GLY A 69 8.96 4.17 4.03
N THR A 70 9.40 3.59 5.15
CA THR A 70 10.81 3.52 5.55
C THR A 70 11.22 2.11 5.95
N SER A 71 10.40 1.43 6.75
CA SER A 71 10.68 0.13 7.35
C SER A 71 9.53 -0.86 7.15
N ILE A 72 9.85 -2.15 7.20
CA ILE A 72 8.87 -3.22 7.11
C ILE A 72 8.76 -3.92 8.47
N LEU A 73 7.53 -3.95 9.00
CA LEU A 73 7.17 -4.77 10.15
C LEU A 73 6.54 -6.08 9.66
N GLN A 74 7.11 -7.20 10.08
CA GLN A 74 6.57 -8.53 9.79
C GLN A 74 5.65 -9.02 10.91
N PHE A 75 4.49 -9.57 10.55
CA PHE A 75 3.57 -10.26 11.46
C PHE A 75 3.65 -11.75 11.16
N ASN A 76 4.39 -12.49 12.00
CA ASN A 76 4.61 -13.92 11.86
C ASN A 76 3.74 -14.71 12.87
N CYS A 77 3.50 -15.99 12.60
CA CYS A 77 2.73 -16.84 13.53
C CYS A 77 3.46 -17.12 14.85
N ASP A 78 4.78 -16.95 14.91
CA ASP A 78 5.58 -17.18 16.10
C ASP A 78 5.44 -16.05 17.13
N ASP A 79 4.89 -14.89 16.69
CA ASP A 79 4.58 -13.79 17.60
C ASP A 79 3.21 -14.01 18.24
N LEU A 80 3.22 -14.60 19.44
CA LEU A 80 2.01 -14.89 20.22
C LEU A 80 1.15 -13.65 20.53
N LYS A 81 1.72 -12.44 20.41
CA LYS A 81 1.00 -11.18 20.57
C LYS A 81 0.35 -10.71 19.27
N ALA A 82 0.93 -11.01 18.12
CA ALA A 82 0.37 -10.66 16.83
C ALA A 82 -0.79 -11.56 16.39
N GLY A 83 -0.91 -12.77 16.95
CA GLY A 83 -2.11 -13.60 16.88
C GLY A 83 -2.54 -14.11 15.50
N ILE A 84 -1.81 -13.80 14.45
CA ILE A 84 -2.10 -14.27 13.09
C ILE A 84 -1.60 -15.71 12.94
N GLY A 85 -2.45 -16.69 13.26
CA GLY A 85 -2.11 -18.12 13.32
C GLY A 85 -1.77 -18.79 11.99
N ASN A 86 -1.58 -18.04 10.91
CA ASN A 86 -1.30 -18.59 9.59
C ASN A 86 -0.43 -17.69 8.75
N HIS A 87 0.50 -18.31 8.02
CA HIS A 87 1.48 -17.59 7.20
C HIS A 87 0.99 -17.25 5.79
N ASN A 88 0.03 -18.01 5.23
CA ASN A 88 -0.38 -17.83 3.84
C ASN A 88 -1.52 -16.82 3.73
N ILE A 89 -1.16 -15.58 3.45
CA ILE A 89 -2.10 -14.47 3.28
C ILE A 89 -2.60 -14.43 1.84
N SER A 90 -3.92 -14.45 1.66
CA SER A 90 -4.56 -14.50 0.33
C SER A 90 -5.43 -13.30 0.00
N ALA A 91 -6.01 -12.64 1.03
CA ALA A 91 -6.89 -11.50 0.83
C ALA A 91 -6.69 -10.45 1.92
N LEU A 92 -6.85 -9.18 1.56
CA LEU A 92 -6.82 -8.04 2.48
C LEU A 92 -7.99 -7.10 2.14
N TYR A 93 -8.65 -6.59 3.17
CA TYR A 93 -9.70 -5.59 3.03
C TYR A 93 -9.73 -4.69 4.27
N GLU A 94 -9.86 -3.38 4.09
CA GLU A 94 -10.08 -2.42 5.18
C GLU A 94 -11.55 -2.05 5.24
N ASP A 95 -12.18 -2.18 6.41
CA ASP A 95 -13.58 -1.82 6.62
C ASP A 95 -13.77 -0.31 6.96
N LYS A 96 -15.04 0.10 7.10
CA LYS A 96 -15.41 1.48 7.43
C LYS A 96 -14.95 1.91 8.84
N GLU A 97 -14.72 0.94 9.72
CA GLU A 97 -14.17 1.12 11.06
C GLU A 97 -12.64 1.09 11.09
N ARG A 98 -11.98 1.05 9.91
CA ARG A 98 -10.52 1.01 9.72
C ARG A 98 -9.86 -0.24 10.29
N ARG A 99 -10.60 -1.34 10.45
CA ARG A 99 -10.04 -2.63 10.80
C ARG A 99 -9.58 -3.33 9.53
N LEU A 100 -8.43 -3.98 9.59
CA LEU A 100 -7.91 -4.77 8.47
C LEU A 100 -8.38 -6.22 8.58
N TRP A 101 -9.13 -6.67 7.59
CA TRP A 101 -9.56 -8.05 7.44
C TRP A 101 -8.51 -8.80 6.63
N VAL A 102 -8.02 -9.90 7.19
CA VAL A 102 -6.92 -10.68 6.63
C VAL A 102 -7.41 -12.10 6.36
N GLY A 103 -7.53 -12.44 5.08
CA GLY A 103 -7.87 -13.77 4.62
C GLY A 103 -6.65 -14.66 4.51
N THR A 104 -6.77 -15.88 5.06
CA THR A 104 -5.72 -16.88 5.08
C THR A 104 -6.23 -18.24 4.61
N ASP A 105 -5.36 -19.24 4.49
CA ASP A 105 -5.74 -20.63 4.21
C ASP A 105 -6.39 -21.34 5.42
N ARG A 106 -6.50 -20.68 6.58
CA ARG A 106 -7.16 -21.21 7.80
C ARG A 106 -8.27 -20.32 8.35
N GLY A 107 -8.72 -19.34 7.57
CA GLY A 107 -9.83 -18.47 7.94
C GLY A 107 -9.46 -16.99 7.93
N ILE A 108 -10.29 -16.19 8.57
CA ILE A 108 -10.20 -14.74 8.58
C ILE A 108 -9.69 -14.27 9.93
N TYR A 109 -8.79 -13.29 9.89
CA TYR A 109 -8.33 -12.52 11.04
C TYR A 109 -8.70 -11.06 10.84
N ILE A 110 -8.99 -10.37 11.94
CA ILE A 110 -9.29 -8.94 11.95
C ILE A 110 -8.21 -8.27 12.81
N TYR A 111 -7.49 -7.33 12.22
CA TYR A 111 -6.52 -6.48 12.91
C TYR A 111 -7.22 -5.21 13.37
N ASP A 112 -7.13 -4.93 14.67
CA ASP A 112 -7.56 -3.68 15.27
C ASP A 112 -6.33 -2.77 15.45
N PRO A 113 -6.23 -1.65 14.70
CA PRO A 113 -5.09 -0.76 14.78
C PRO A 113 -5.01 0.01 16.11
N THR A 114 -6.11 0.12 16.85
CA THR A 114 -6.15 0.82 18.14
C THR A 114 -5.51 -0.01 19.24
N MET A 115 -5.71 -1.32 19.19
CA MET A 115 -5.20 -2.27 20.18
C MET A 115 -3.90 -2.97 19.72
N ASP A 116 -3.55 -2.85 18.44
CA ASP A 116 -2.44 -3.56 17.78
C ASP A 116 -2.51 -5.07 17.96
N ILE A 117 -3.72 -5.64 17.79
CA ILE A 117 -3.98 -7.07 17.95
C ILE A 117 -4.74 -7.66 16.77
N PHE A 118 -4.50 -8.96 16.50
CA PHE A 118 -5.30 -9.75 15.59
C PHE A 118 -6.28 -10.63 16.36
N THR A 119 -7.53 -10.65 15.91
CA THR A 119 -8.56 -11.52 16.43
C THR A 119 -9.03 -12.46 15.32
N ARG A 120 -9.02 -13.77 15.57
CA ARG A 120 -9.57 -14.74 14.61
C ARG A 120 -11.09 -14.70 14.62
N LEU A 121 -11.70 -14.55 13.44
CA LEU A 121 -13.13 -14.67 13.27
C LEU A 121 -13.54 -16.13 13.50
N LYS A 122 -14.40 -16.36 14.49
CA LYS A 122 -14.96 -17.68 14.77
C LYS A 122 -16.24 -17.85 13.95
N PRO A 123 -16.43 -18.99 13.25
CA PRO A 123 -17.69 -19.30 12.60
C PRO A 123 -18.81 -19.44 13.66
N GLU A 124 -19.99 -18.97 13.34
CA GLU A 124 -21.18 -19.04 14.23
C GLU A 124 -21.60 -20.48 14.59
N SER A 125 -21.24 -21.45 13.76
CA SER A 125 -21.55 -22.87 13.98
C SER A 125 -20.33 -23.73 13.69
N PRO A 126 -19.95 -24.62 14.62
CA PRO A 126 -18.85 -25.57 14.42
C PRO A 126 -19.05 -26.50 13.21
N ASP A 127 -20.32 -26.82 12.92
CA ASP A 127 -20.71 -27.74 11.83
C ASP A 127 -20.58 -27.15 10.42
N LYS A 128 -20.39 -25.83 10.31
CA LYS A 128 -20.15 -25.12 9.03
C LYS A 128 -18.67 -24.93 8.68
N VAL A 129 -17.77 -25.45 9.50
CA VAL A 129 -16.34 -25.43 9.21
C VAL A 129 -16.04 -26.54 8.20
N THR A 130 -16.09 -26.20 6.92
CA THR A 130 -15.59 -27.10 5.89
C THR A 130 -14.08 -27.30 6.04
N PRO A 131 -13.56 -28.54 5.86
CA PRO A 131 -12.13 -28.75 5.76
C PRO A 131 -11.56 -27.89 4.60
N GLY A 132 -10.67 -26.95 4.95
CA GLY A 132 -10.11 -26.00 3.99
C GLY A 132 -10.78 -24.63 4.05
N ASN A 133 -10.69 -23.93 5.18
CA ASN A 133 -11.15 -22.55 5.36
C ASN A 133 -10.30 -21.53 4.57
N TRP A 134 -9.90 -21.87 3.37
CA TRP A 134 -9.15 -20.98 2.53
C TRP A 134 -10.02 -19.81 2.06
N VAL A 135 -9.59 -18.60 2.36
CA VAL A 135 -10.25 -17.37 1.96
C VAL A 135 -9.60 -16.91 0.66
N ALA A 136 -10.34 -16.93 -0.43
CA ALA A 136 -9.85 -16.48 -1.73
C ALA A 136 -9.92 -14.97 -1.86
N GLU A 137 -11.01 -14.35 -1.39
CA GLU A 137 -11.29 -12.93 -1.54
C GLU A 137 -12.19 -12.43 -0.39
N ILE A 138 -12.08 -11.15 -0.07
CA ILE A 138 -12.97 -10.45 0.87
C ILE A 138 -13.56 -9.26 0.12
N LEU A 139 -14.90 -9.21 0.04
CA LEU A 139 -15.63 -8.13 -0.62
C LEU A 139 -16.54 -7.45 0.40
N ALA A 140 -16.69 -6.13 0.26
CA ALA A 140 -17.71 -5.39 0.97
C ALA A 140 -19.03 -5.47 0.22
N ASP A 141 -20.13 -5.63 0.95
CA ASP A 141 -21.46 -5.35 0.45
C ASP A 141 -21.70 -3.82 0.46
N SER A 142 -22.31 -3.29 -0.60
CA SER A 142 -22.53 -1.85 -0.83
C SER A 142 -23.76 -1.31 -0.10
#